data_4f7769b5037993b8b724b79521fce713
#
_entry.id   4f7769b5037993b8b724b79521fce713
#
_cell.length_a   1.000
_cell.length_b   1.000
_cell.length_c   1.000
_cell.angle_alpha   90.00
_cell.angle_beta   90.00
_cell.angle_gamma   90.00
#
_symmetry.space_group_name_H-M   'P 1'
#
loop_
_entity.id
_entity.type
_entity.pdbx_description
1 polymer ?
#
loop_
_entity_poly.entity_id
_entity_poly.type
_entity_poly.pdbx_seq_one_letter_code
_entity_poly.pdbx_strand_id
1 'polypeptide(L)'
;MVKKYIVGAAVAFLFGTSSSDAGEITIGMAPNLQTLPIVVAMSEGYFADEKIELKIVKFTSGRRALEALIGGQLDVAFMAEYPVSIASLRKQPFGTFTTLSRYTANRMISKASIGFKDPSSLSGKKIGTTKGSNTEFFTEALIEKFKIDAEVINVSPPDIVPALARGDIDAGIMFPDFYPAAEKALGADYREYRSDAYIAWFVLSATPEMLNKRPDELAAFVRALIKAENFIKSSPDAAMKALANATEGLLSIEIIKKKFAEA
;
A
#
# COMPACT_ATOMS: atom_id res chain seq x y z
N MET A 1 3.58 24.76 -82.89
CA MET A 1 3.23 23.56 -82.11
C MET A 1 3.82 23.79 -80.66
N VAL A 2 2.97 24.12 -79.70
CA VAL A 2 3.37 24.37 -78.30
C VAL A 2 2.89 23.16 -77.50
N LYS A 3 3.82 22.37 -76.94
CA LYS A 3 3.53 21.24 -76.04
C LYS A 3 3.30 21.83 -74.62
N LYS A 4 2.07 21.65 -74.08
CA LYS A 4 1.74 21.89 -72.72
C LYS A 4 2.18 20.69 -71.84
N TYR A 5 3.02 20.92 -70.87
CA TYR A 5 3.34 19.96 -69.83
C TYR A 5 2.39 20.18 -68.62
N ILE A 6 1.60 19.17 -68.30
CA ILE A 6 0.79 19.13 -67.08
C ILE A 6 1.67 18.54 -65.98
N VAL A 7 2.01 19.36 -65.02
CA VAL A 7 2.69 18.88 -63.80
C VAL A 7 1.61 18.53 -62.77
N GLY A 8 1.41 17.25 -62.56
CA GLY A 8 0.53 16.73 -61.51
C GLY A 8 1.23 16.84 -60.14
N ALA A 9 0.74 17.70 -59.28
CA ALA A 9 1.17 17.74 -57.87
C ALA A 9 0.49 16.59 -57.11
N ALA A 10 1.27 15.59 -56.73
CA ALA A 10 0.83 14.56 -55.79
C ALA A 10 0.88 15.13 -54.38
N VAL A 11 -0.29 15.39 -53.75
CA VAL A 11 -0.42 15.75 -52.35
C VAL A 11 -0.30 14.45 -51.55
N ALA A 12 0.86 14.19 -50.97
CA ALA A 12 1.05 13.13 -49.97
C ALA A 12 0.38 13.54 -48.66
N PHE A 13 -0.76 12.93 -48.37
CA PHE A 13 -1.35 12.96 -47.03
C PHE A 13 -0.45 12.16 -46.08
N LEU A 14 0.40 12.83 -45.32
CA LEU A 14 1.06 12.27 -44.17
C LEU A 14 0.00 12.09 -43.08
N PHE A 15 -0.53 10.87 -42.96
CA PHE A 15 -1.21 10.44 -41.76
C PHE A 15 -0.15 10.41 -40.65
N GLY A 16 -0.06 11.52 -39.91
CA GLY A 16 0.66 11.54 -38.64
C GLY A 16 -0.01 10.53 -37.72
N THR A 17 0.65 9.40 -37.49
CA THR A 17 0.33 8.53 -36.38
C THR A 17 0.68 9.32 -35.13
N SER A 18 -0.31 9.97 -34.50
CA SER A 18 -0.18 10.46 -33.15
C SER A 18 0.08 9.21 -32.30
N SER A 19 1.34 8.95 -31.99
CA SER A 19 1.68 8.11 -30.86
C SER A 19 1.11 8.85 -29.65
N SER A 20 -0.02 8.38 -29.15
CA SER A 20 -0.53 8.81 -27.86
C SER A 20 0.55 8.41 -26.85
N ASP A 21 1.38 9.35 -26.44
CA ASP A 21 2.35 9.14 -25.37
C ASP A 21 1.61 8.55 -24.17
N ALA A 22 2.18 7.48 -23.61
CA ALA A 22 1.66 6.91 -22.38
C ALA A 22 1.72 7.99 -21.28
N GLY A 23 0.62 8.21 -20.58
CA GLY A 23 0.60 9.15 -19.46
C GLY A 23 1.46 8.59 -18.32
N GLU A 24 2.48 9.35 -17.92
CA GLU A 24 3.28 8.99 -16.73
C GLU A 24 2.47 9.28 -15.47
N ILE A 25 2.40 8.29 -14.55
CA ILE A 25 1.80 8.43 -13.23
C ILE A 25 2.83 7.99 -12.19
N THR A 26 3.15 8.89 -11.25
CA THR A 26 3.97 8.56 -10.09
C THR A 26 3.11 8.10 -8.93
N ILE A 27 3.40 6.92 -8.36
CA ILE A 27 2.69 6.38 -7.21
C ILE A 27 3.58 6.16 -6.00
N GLY A 28 3.17 6.67 -4.83
CA GLY A 28 3.82 6.41 -3.54
C GLY A 28 3.27 5.14 -2.89
N MET A 29 4.10 4.11 -2.78
CA MET A 29 3.74 2.83 -2.13
C MET A 29 4.98 2.00 -1.81
N ALA A 30 4.77 0.86 -1.15
CA ALA A 30 5.73 -0.25 -1.13
C ALA A 30 5.02 -1.53 -1.58
N PRO A 31 5.66 -2.43 -2.35
CA PRO A 31 5.10 -3.73 -2.70
C PRO A 31 4.84 -4.56 -1.43
N ASN A 32 3.60 -4.95 -1.23
CA ASN A 32 3.14 -5.81 -0.12
C ASN A 32 1.83 -6.50 -0.51
N LEU A 33 1.27 -7.31 0.36
CA LEU A 33 0.05 -8.06 0.06
C LEU A 33 -1.14 -7.15 -0.28
N GLN A 34 -1.26 -5.98 0.38
CA GLN A 34 -2.35 -5.05 0.15
C GLN A 34 -2.26 -4.33 -1.20
N THR A 35 -1.04 -4.26 -1.78
CA THR A 35 -0.79 -3.69 -3.12
C THR A 35 -0.71 -4.74 -4.23
N LEU A 36 -1.07 -6.00 -3.94
CA LEU A 36 -1.01 -7.10 -4.90
C LEU A 36 -1.67 -6.76 -6.26
N PRO A 37 -2.87 -6.12 -6.33
CA PRO A 37 -3.46 -5.78 -7.63
C PRO A 37 -2.60 -4.82 -8.45
N ILE A 38 -1.90 -3.87 -7.82
CA ILE A 38 -1.00 -2.94 -8.53
C ILE A 38 0.22 -3.70 -9.07
N VAL A 39 0.82 -4.55 -8.23
CA VAL A 39 1.99 -5.35 -8.62
C VAL A 39 1.64 -6.28 -9.79
N VAL A 40 0.49 -6.94 -9.75
CA VAL A 40 0.01 -7.79 -10.84
C VAL A 40 -0.27 -6.97 -12.09
N ALA A 41 -0.95 -5.81 -11.98
CA ALA A 41 -1.22 -4.96 -13.14
C ALA A 41 0.07 -4.48 -13.83
N MET A 42 1.14 -4.26 -13.06
CA MET A 42 2.46 -3.92 -13.61
C MET A 42 3.12 -5.14 -14.27
N SER A 43 3.16 -6.30 -13.60
CA SER A 43 3.85 -7.49 -14.10
C SER A 43 3.20 -8.08 -15.35
N GLU A 44 1.87 -7.99 -15.45
CA GLU A 44 1.08 -8.51 -16.59
C GLU A 44 0.89 -7.45 -17.70
N GLY A 45 1.43 -6.23 -17.54
CA GLY A 45 1.37 -5.18 -18.55
C GLY A 45 0.02 -4.46 -18.66
N TYR A 46 -0.91 -4.65 -17.70
CA TYR A 46 -2.25 -4.06 -17.79
C TYR A 46 -2.25 -2.54 -17.72
N PHE A 47 -1.25 -1.91 -17.06
CA PHE A 47 -1.08 -0.47 -17.14
C PHE A 47 -0.63 0.00 -18.52
N ALA A 48 0.30 -0.73 -19.15
CA ALA A 48 0.73 -0.42 -20.52
C ALA A 48 -0.41 -0.57 -21.55
N ASP A 49 -1.28 -1.59 -21.41
CA ASP A 49 -2.49 -1.75 -22.21
C ASP A 49 -3.42 -0.53 -22.13
N GLU A 50 -3.47 0.10 -20.95
CA GLU A 50 -4.26 1.31 -20.70
C GLU A 50 -3.46 2.61 -20.98
N LYS A 51 -2.28 2.50 -21.60
CA LYS A 51 -1.38 3.62 -21.93
C LYS A 51 -0.94 4.41 -20.69
N ILE A 52 -0.64 3.71 -19.61
CA ILE A 52 -0.08 4.28 -18.38
C ILE A 52 1.34 3.75 -18.20
N GLU A 53 2.30 4.65 -18.03
CA GLU A 53 3.61 4.36 -17.48
C GLU A 53 3.59 4.63 -15.98
N LEU A 54 3.60 3.57 -15.15
CA LEU A 54 3.53 3.69 -13.70
C LEU A 54 4.91 3.69 -13.07
N LYS A 55 5.26 4.77 -12.35
CA LYS A 55 6.52 4.90 -11.60
C LYS A 55 6.28 4.79 -10.10
N ILE A 56 6.90 3.79 -9.46
CA ILE A 56 6.80 3.58 -8.01
C ILE A 56 7.86 4.42 -7.29
N VAL A 57 7.42 5.23 -6.32
CA VAL A 57 8.27 5.86 -5.31
C VAL A 57 8.06 5.11 -3.99
N LYS A 58 9.12 4.49 -3.45
CA LYS A 58 9.01 3.64 -2.25
C LYS A 58 8.91 4.48 -0.98
N PHE A 59 7.92 4.16 -0.13
CA PHE A 59 7.71 4.75 1.19
C PHE A 59 7.61 3.68 2.26
N THR A 60 8.05 4.00 3.48
CA THR A 60 7.99 3.09 4.63
C THR A 60 6.60 3.03 5.28
N SER A 61 5.69 3.95 4.95
CA SER A 61 4.30 3.95 5.42
C SER A 61 3.39 4.74 4.47
N GLY A 62 2.10 4.37 4.45
CA GLY A 62 1.09 5.09 3.67
C GLY A 62 0.89 6.53 4.13
N ARG A 63 1.09 6.84 5.42
CA ARG A 63 1.08 8.22 5.93
C ARG A 63 2.12 9.08 5.24
N ARG A 64 3.35 8.59 5.10
CA ARG A 64 4.43 9.33 4.40
C ARG A 64 4.14 9.50 2.90
N ALA A 65 3.55 8.48 2.27
CA ALA A 65 3.11 8.59 0.87
C ALA A 65 2.01 9.67 0.71
N LEU A 66 1.04 9.74 1.65
CA LEU A 66 0.03 10.79 1.64
C LEU A 66 0.61 12.19 1.85
N GLU A 67 1.59 12.34 2.76
CA GLU A 67 2.30 13.61 2.96
C GLU A 67 3.02 14.07 1.68
N ALA A 68 3.67 13.15 0.97
CA ALA A 68 4.32 13.42 -0.30
C ALA A 68 3.30 13.76 -1.42
N LEU A 69 2.15 13.09 -1.46
CA LEU A 69 1.05 13.41 -2.37
C LEU A 69 0.55 14.85 -2.15
N ILE A 70 0.24 15.20 -0.90
CA ILE A 70 -0.22 16.54 -0.51
C ILE A 70 0.85 17.60 -0.84
N GLY A 71 2.12 17.23 -0.70
CA GLY A 71 3.27 18.07 -1.08
C GLY A 71 3.52 18.18 -2.59
N GLY A 72 2.69 17.54 -3.44
CA GLY A 72 2.81 17.59 -4.90
C GLY A 72 4.00 16.80 -5.47
N GLN A 73 4.56 15.85 -4.71
CA GLN A 73 5.69 15.02 -5.16
C GLN A 73 5.23 13.73 -5.86
N LEU A 74 3.94 13.44 -5.83
CA LEU A 74 3.31 12.23 -6.38
C LEU A 74 1.99 12.59 -7.04
N ASP A 75 1.58 11.81 -8.03
CA ASP A 75 0.25 11.89 -8.65
C ASP A 75 -0.78 11.09 -7.87
N VAL A 76 -0.37 9.91 -7.39
CA VAL A 76 -1.19 8.93 -6.66
C VAL A 76 -0.43 8.44 -5.43
N ALA A 77 -1.15 8.11 -4.37
CA ALA A 77 -0.59 7.45 -3.19
C ALA A 77 -1.50 6.34 -2.69
N PHE A 78 -0.87 5.27 -2.20
CA PHE A 78 -1.51 4.13 -1.56
C PHE A 78 -1.36 4.23 -0.04
N MET A 79 -2.46 4.12 0.68
CA MET A 79 -2.47 4.14 2.14
C MET A 79 -3.72 3.49 2.71
N ALA A 80 -3.72 3.24 4.02
CA ALA A 80 -4.93 2.91 4.76
C ALA A 80 -5.83 4.16 4.92
N GLU A 81 -7.11 3.96 5.24
CA GLU A 81 -8.11 5.03 5.39
C GLU A 81 -7.86 5.95 6.59
N TYR A 82 -7.19 5.48 7.63
CA TYR A 82 -6.98 6.28 8.85
C TYR A 82 -6.18 7.57 8.60
N PRO A 83 -4.98 7.56 7.97
CA PRO A 83 -4.29 8.79 7.59
C PRO A 83 -5.11 9.67 6.63
N VAL A 84 -5.92 9.08 5.75
CA VAL A 84 -6.84 9.80 4.86
C VAL A 84 -7.88 10.56 5.68
N SER A 85 -8.49 9.92 6.67
CA SER A 85 -9.48 10.54 7.56
C SER A 85 -8.90 11.73 8.32
N ILE A 86 -7.70 11.57 8.89
CA ILE A 86 -6.99 12.67 9.59
C ILE A 86 -6.72 13.85 8.65
N ALA A 87 -6.19 13.58 7.46
CA ALA A 87 -5.87 14.62 6.48
C ALA A 87 -7.13 15.31 5.94
N SER A 88 -8.23 14.57 5.75
CA SER A 88 -9.53 15.12 5.33
C SER A 88 -10.12 16.04 6.39
N LEU A 89 -10.07 15.67 7.67
CA LEU A 89 -10.50 16.55 8.79
C LEU A 89 -9.68 17.85 8.84
N ARG A 90 -8.43 17.81 8.41
CA ARG A 90 -7.54 18.97 8.27
C ARG A 90 -7.73 19.72 6.95
N LYS A 91 -8.70 19.32 6.11
CA LYS A 91 -9.00 19.92 4.81
C LYS A 91 -7.81 19.98 3.86
N GLN A 92 -6.96 18.96 3.89
CA GLN A 92 -5.81 18.87 2.99
C GLN A 92 -6.27 18.60 1.54
N PRO A 93 -5.55 19.12 0.52
CA PRO A 93 -5.94 19.04 -0.88
C PRO A 93 -5.58 17.70 -1.52
N PHE A 94 -6.46 16.74 -1.49
CA PHE A 94 -6.40 15.46 -2.20
C PHE A 94 -7.81 14.86 -2.31
N GLY A 95 -7.96 13.77 -3.06
CA GLY A 95 -9.21 13.01 -3.07
C GLY A 95 -8.95 11.51 -3.28
N THR A 96 -9.73 10.67 -2.64
CA THR A 96 -9.71 9.23 -2.80
C THR A 96 -10.58 8.84 -3.99
N PHE A 97 -10.04 8.03 -4.93
CA PHE A 97 -10.76 7.65 -6.14
C PHE A 97 -11.12 6.16 -6.19
N THR A 98 -10.45 5.30 -5.40
CA THR A 98 -10.82 3.88 -5.30
C THR A 98 -10.35 3.25 -4.00
N THR A 99 -11.04 2.17 -3.59
CA THR A 99 -10.56 1.22 -2.57
C THR A 99 -9.90 0.05 -3.28
N LEU A 100 -8.71 -0.33 -2.83
CA LEU A 100 -7.92 -1.39 -3.43
C LEU A 100 -8.08 -2.72 -2.70
N SER A 101 -8.02 -2.71 -1.37
CA SER A 101 -8.05 -3.93 -0.56
C SER A 101 -8.51 -3.65 0.86
N ARG A 102 -8.82 -4.71 1.60
CA ARG A 102 -9.08 -4.65 3.04
C ARG A 102 -8.21 -5.67 3.78
N TYR A 103 -7.97 -5.44 5.05
CA TYR A 103 -7.18 -6.34 5.89
C TYR A 103 -7.80 -6.48 7.28
N THR A 104 -8.01 -7.73 7.72
CA THR A 104 -8.70 -8.07 8.98
C THR A 104 -7.80 -8.73 10.00
N ALA A 105 -6.62 -9.22 9.60
CA ALA A 105 -5.72 -10.01 10.45
C ALA A 105 -4.70 -9.16 11.22
N ASN A 106 -5.12 -7.99 11.74
CA ASN A 106 -4.25 -7.13 12.54
C ASN A 106 -3.84 -7.82 13.85
N ARG A 107 -2.58 -7.61 14.26
CA ARG A 107 -1.99 -8.27 15.44
C ARG A 107 -1.28 -7.28 16.34
N MET A 108 -1.42 -7.50 17.63
CA MET A 108 -0.50 -7.01 18.66
C MET A 108 0.50 -8.13 18.95
N ILE A 109 1.79 -7.80 18.90
CA ILE A 109 2.88 -8.76 19.16
C ILE A 109 3.59 -8.36 20.45
N SER A 110 3.88 -9.35 21.28
CA SER A 110 4.53 -9.17 22.58
C SER A 110 5.35 -10.41 22.94
N LYS A 111 5.77 -10.51 24.20
CA LYS A 111 6.68 -11.54 24.70
C LYS A 111 6.07 -12.36 25.85
N ALA A 112 6.32 -13.67 25.86
CA ALA A 112 5.95 -14.53 27.00
C ALA A 112 6.67 -14.11 28.29
N SER A 113 7.93 -13.70 28.16
CA SER A 113 8.79 -13.30 29.30
C SER A 113 8.25 -12.14 30.14
N ILE A 114 7.38 -11.27 29.55
CA ILE A 114 6.71 -10.20 30.29
C ILE A 114 5.33 -10.62 30.84
N GLY A 115 4.98 -11.89 30.70
CA GLY A 115 3.68 -12.42 31.15
C GLY A 115 2.53 -12.09 30.20
N PHE A 116 2.79 -11.76 28.92
CA PHE A 116 1.73 -11.42 27.97
C PHE A 116 0.78 -12.60 27.70
N LYS A 117 -0.50 -12.40 27.94
CA LYS A 117 -1.60 -13.33 27.64
C LYS A 117 -2.58 -12.74 26.64
N ASP A 118 -2.97 -11.51 26.88
CA ASP A 118 -3.85 -10.69 26.05
C ASP A 118 -3.53 -9.20 26.28
N PRO A 119 -4.16 -8.26 25.55
CA PRO A 119 -3.86 -6.84 25.68
C PRO A 119 -4.02 -6.28 27.11
N SER A 120 -4.89 -6.83 27.96
CA SER A 120 -5.06 -6.35 29.35
C SER A 120 -3.79 -6.51 30.19
N SER A 121 -2.90 -7.43 29.80
CA SER A 121 -1.59 -7.66 30.45
C SER A 121 -0.61 -6.48 30.29
N LEU A 122 -0.96 -5.46 29.49
CA LEU A 122 -0.06 -4.36 29.13
C LEU A 122 -0.29 -3.07 29.95
N SER A 123 -1.13 -3.09 30.98
CA SER A 123 -1.25 -1.93 31.88
C SER A 123 0.09 -1.60 32.55
N GLY A 124 0.48 -0.33 32.50
CA GLY A 124 1.79 0.15 32.97
C GLY A 124 2.97 -0.18 32.04
N LYS A 125 2.69 -0.67 30.83
CA LYS A 125 3.68 -1.09 29.84
C LYS A 125 3.78 -0.11 28.67
N LYS A 126 4.80 -0.31 27.79
CA LYS A 126 5.05 0.47 26.59
C LYS A 126 4.57 -0.26 25.35
N ILE A 127 3.65 0.35 24.60
CA ILE A 127 3.16 -0.17 23.32
C ILE A 127 3.74 0.66 22.18
N GLY A 128 4.57 0.04 21.33
CA GLY A 128 5.13 0.68 20.14
C GLY A 128 4.18 0.60 18.96
N THR A 129 3.97 1.72 18.27
CA THR A 129 3.19 1.80 17.03
C THR A 129 3.67 2.94 16.15
N THR A 130 3.32 2.92 14.86
CA THR A 130 3.63 4.04 13.95
C THR A 130 2.50 5.05 13.98
N LYS A 131 2.71 6.19 14.67
CA LYS A 131 1.69 7.24 14.80
C LYS A 131 1.27 7.84 13.45
N GLY A 132 -0.01 8.20 13.31
CA GLY A 132 -0.62 8.70 12.09
C GLY A 132 -0.91 7.61 11.05
N SER A 133 -0.78 6.32 11.41
CA SER A 133 -1.10 5.19 10.54
C SER A 133 -2.23 4.34 11.13
N ASN A 134 -2.73 3.39 10.33
CA ASN A 134 -3.74 2.43 10.78
C ASN A 134 -3.30 1.58 11.98
N THR A 135 -1.99 1.41 12.22
CA THR A 135 -1.50 0.70 13.41
C THR A 135 -1.74 1.51 14.68
N GLU A 136 -1.67 2.84 14.63
CA GLU A 136 -2.07 3.69 15.75
C GLU A 136 -3.56 3.51 16.07
N PHE A 137 -4.43 3.62 15.07
CA PHE A 137 -5.87 3.44 15.28
C PHE A 137 -6.18 2.07 15.92
N PHE A 138 -5.55 1.01 15.44
CA PHE A 138 -5.72 -0.33 16.01
C PHE A 138 -5.19 -0.40 17.46
N THR A 139 -4.08 0.31 17.77
CA THR A 139 -3.57 0.44 19.14
C THR A 139 -4.61 1.09 20.05
N GLU A 140 -5.17 2.23 19.62
CA GLU A 140 -6.19 2.97 20.36
C GLU A 140 -7.46 2.13 20.57
N ALA A 141 -7.91 1.43 19.52
CA ALA A 141 -9.08 0.54 19.61
C ALA A 141 -8.87 -0.60 20.64
N LEU A 142 -7.66 -1.16 20.73
CA LEU A 142 -7.35 -2.17 21.75
C LEU A 142 -7.24 -1.56 23.15
N ILE A 143 -6.63 -0.40 23.29
CA ILE A 143 -6.54 0.33 24.56
C ILE A 143 -7.94 0.60 25.11
N GLU A 144 -8.85 1.10 24.27
CA GLU A 144 -10.23 1.37 24.65
C GLU A 144 -10.99 0.08 25.01
N LYS A 145 -10.90 -0.95 24.15
CA LYS A 145 -11.60 -2.24 24.32
C LYS A 145 -11.20 -2.95 25.63
N PHE A 146 -9.91 -2.92 25.97
CA PHE A 146 -9.35 -3.62 27.13
C PHE A 146 -9.11 -2.70 28.34
N LYS A 147 -9.41 -1.39 28.19
CA LYS A 147 -9.19 -0.36 29.23
C LYS A 147 -7.75 -0.38 29.76
N ILE A 148 -6.79 -0.41 28.84
CA ILE A 148 -5.36 -0.51 29.14
C ILE A 148 -4.83 0.90 29.46
N ASP A 149 -4.14 1.05 30.59
CA ASP A 149 -3.33 2.23 30.90
C ASP A 149 -1.89 1.94 30.46
N ALA A 150 -1.53 2.29 29.23
CA ALA A 150 -0.21 2.02 28.66
C ALA A 150 0.38 3.28 28.00
N GLU A 151 1.69 3.37 28.01
CA GLU A 151 2.42 4.41 27.28
C GLU A 151 2.53 4.04 25.80
N VAL A 152 1.97 4.86 24.90
CA VAL A 152 2.06 4.64 23.44
C VAL A 152 3.28 5.36 22.88
N ILE A 153 4.26 4.56 22.45
CA ILE A 153 5.53 5.04 21.87
C ILE A 153 5.44 5.08 20.36
N ASN A 154 5.81 6.23 19.78
CA ASN A 154 5.94 6.34 18.31
C ASN A 154 7.23 5.67 17.84
N VAL A 155 7.10 4.62 17.03
CA VAL A 155 8.24 3.87 16.48
C VAL A 155 8.12 3.81 14.95
N SER A 156 9.23 4.05 14.24
CA SER A 156 9.27 3.89 12.79
C SER A 156 9.04 2.42 12.40
N PRO A 157 8.40 2.12 11.25
CA PRO A 157 8.08 0.74 10.88
C PRO A 157 9.28 -0.23 10.93
N PRO A 158 10.47 0.10 10.39
CA PRO A 158 11.60 -0.83 10.43
C PRO A 158 12.21 -1.03 11.83
N ASP A 159 11.96 -0.10 12.77
CA ASP A 159 12.55 -0.11 14.10
C ASP A 159 11.70 -0.85 15.13
N ILE A 160 10.45 -1.17 14.81
CA ILE A 160 9.50 -1.71 15.80
C ILE A 160 9.88 -3.12 16.26
N VAL A 161 10.36 -3.98 15.37
CA VAL A 161 10.82 -5.33 15.70
C VAL A 161 12.11 -5.29 16.54
N PRO A 162 13.15 -4.52 16.17
CA PRO A 162 14.32 -4.32 17.01
C PRO A 162 14.00 -3.76 18.38
N ALA A 163 13.12 -2.75 18.49
CA ALA A 163 12.72 -2.15 19.76
C ALA A 163 12.02 -3.17 20.68
N LEU A 164 11.14 -4.00 20.13
CA LEU A 164 10.47 -5.07 20.87
C LEU A 164 11.45 -6.15 21.34
N ALA A 165 12.40 -6.55 20.48
CA ALA A 165 13.41 -7.55 20.81
C ALA A 165 14.34 -7.06 21.95
N ARG A 166 14.78 -5.80 21.93
CA ARG A 166 15.62 -5.21 22.98
C ARG A 166 14.86 -4.92 24.28
N GLY A 167 13.52 -4.82 24.24
CA GLY A 167 12.71 -4.45 25.39
C GLY A 167 12.55 -2.93 25.57
N ASP A 168 12.83 -2.13 24.55
CA ASP A 168 12.55 -0.69 24.55
C ASP A 168 11.03 -0.43 24.57
N ILE A 169 10.26 -1.38 24.01
CA ILE A 169 8.81 -1.52 24.07
C ILE A 169 8.42 -2.93 24.54
N ASP A 170 7.30 -3.05 25.22
CA ASP A 170 6.78 -4.33 25.74
C ASP A 170 5.89 -5.06 24.74
N ALA A 171 5.16 -4.30 23.92
CA ALA A 171 4.37 -4.81 22.80
C ALA A 171 4.53 -3.92 21.58
N GLY A 172 4.30 -4.49 20.39
CA GLY A 172 4.36 -3.78 19.12
C GLY A 172 3.13 -4.03 18.26
N ILE A 173 2.53 -2.96 17.73
CA ILE A 173 1.57 -3.06 16.64
C ILE A 173 2.26 -2.55 15.38
N MET A 174 2.47 -3.45 14.44
CA MET A 174 3.29 -3.23 13.25
C MET A 174 2.53 -3.64 11.99
N PHE A 175 3.03 -3.21 10.84
CA PHE A 175 2.48 -3.65 9.56
C PHE A 175 2.70 -5.15 9.35
N PRO A 176 1.78 -5.84 8.64
CA PRO A 176 1.82 -7.29 8.48
C PRO A 176 3.14 -7.82 7.90
N ASP A 177 3.85 -7.01 7.11
CA ASP A 177 5.11 -7.40 6.49
C ASP A 177 6.23 -7.67 7.50
N PHE A 178 6.12 -7.11 8.71
CA PHE A 178 7.09 -7.29 9.79
C PHE A 178 6.78 -8.48 10.71
N TYR A 179 5.60 -9.13 10.61
CA TYR A 179 5.26 -10.27 11.47
C TYR A 179 6.27 -11.43 11.39
N PRO A 180 6.73 -11.86 10.19
CA PRO A 180 7.74 -12.92 10.11
C PRO A 180 9.08 -12.56 10.76
N ALA A 181 9.47 -11.28 10.63
CA ALA A 181 10.69 -10.78 11.28
C ALA A 181 10.55 -10.78 12.81
N ALA A 182 9.39 -10.39 13.34
CA ALA A 182 9.11 -10.43 14.78
C ALA A 182 9.07 -11.87 15.31
N GLU A 183 8.41 -12.80 14.60
CA GLU A 183 8.38 -14.22 14.94
C GLU A 183 9.81 -14.80 15.00
N LYS A 184 10.64 -14.49 14.01
CA LYS A 184 12.04 -14.92 13.97
C LYS A 184 12.89 -14.30 15.09
N ALA A 185 12.72 -13.00 15.35
CA ALA A 185 13.53 -12.27 16.34
C ALA A 185 13.21 -12.68 17.78
N LEU A 186 11.94 -12.99 18.06
CA LEU A 186 11.49 -13.37 19.41
C LEU A 186 11.52 -14.89 19.66
N GLY A 187 11.49 -15.71 18.62
CA GLY A 187 11.55 -17.17 18.73
C GLY A 187 10.50 -17.74 19.69
N ALA A 188 10.95 -18.49 20.71
CA ALA A 188 10.07 -19.09 21.70
C ALA A 188 9.34 -18.07 22.62
N ASP A 189 9.85 -16.85 22.68
CA ASP A 189 9.25 -15.73 23.45
C ASP A 189 8.12 -15.00 22.70
N TYR A 190 7.93 -15.28 21.39
CA TYR A 190 6.88 -14.67 20.56
C TYR A 190 5.49 -14.98 21.09
N ARG A 191 4.70 -13.93 21.26
CA ARG A 191 3.26 -14.01 21.54
C ARG A 191 2.53 -13.02 20.66
N GLU A 192 1.35 -13.41 20.18
CA GLU A 192 0.48 -12.52 19.40
C GLU A 192 -0.95 -12.54 19.94
N TYR A 193 -1.61 -11.42 19.77
CA TYR A 193 -3.05 -11.29 19.97
C TYR A 193 -3.67 -10.78 18.67
N ARG A 194 -4.58 -11.55 18.09
CA ARG A 194 -5.34 -11.20 16.88
C ARG A 194 -6.68 -10.62 17.29
N SER A 195 -7.12 -9.59 16.60
CA SER A 195 -8.39 -8.94 16.88
C SER A 195 -9.06 -8.45 15.59
N ASP A 196 -10.37 -8.53 15.58
CA ASP A 196 -11.29 -7.96 14.60
C ASP A 196 -11.78 -6.55 14.99
N ALA A 197 -11.22 -5.96 16.04
CA ALA A 197 -11.59 -4.62 16.50
C ALA A 197 -11.38 -3.54 15.44
N TYR A 198 -10.62 -3.84 14.40
CA TYR A 198 -10.36 -2.94 13.29
C TYR A 198 -10.20 -3.69 11.97
N ILE A 199 -10.93 -3.25 10.96
CA ILE A 199 -10.76 -3.66 9.56
C ILE A 199 -10.11 -2.50 8.83
N ALA A 200 -8.85 -2.68 8.39
CA ALA A 200 -8.16 -1.68 7.61
C ALA A 200 -8.62 -1.70 6.15
N TRP A 201 -9.07 -0.56 5.64
CA TRP A 201 -9.37 -0.37 4.23
C TRP A 201 -8.20 0.36 3.56
N PHE A 202 -7.67 -0.22 2.50
CA PHE A 202 -6.59 0.39 1.75
C PHE A 202 -7.13 1.05 0.50
N VAL A 203 -6.74 2.31 0.31
CA VAL A 203 -7.29 3.19 -0.71
C VAL A 203 -6.19 3.80 -1.57
N LEU A 204 -6.58 4.27 -2.75
CA LEU A 204 -5.77 5.09 -3.62
C LEU A 204 -6.34 6.51 -3.63
N SER A 205 -5.48 7.46 -3.33
CA SER A 205 -5.79 8.89 -3.40
C SER A 205 -4.92 9.57 -4.44
N ALA A 206 -5.44 10.64 -5.02
CA ALA A 206 -4.79 11.41 -6.07
C ALA A 206 -4.79 12.90 -5.75
N THR A 207 -3.90 13.64 -6.42
CA THR A 207 -3.87 15.10 -6.35
C THR A 207 -5.11 15.71 -6.97
N PRO A 208 -5.49 16.97 -6.59
CA PRO A 208 -6.56 17.69 -7.26
C PRO A 208 -6.34 17.86 -8.77
N GLU A 209 -5.08 17.92 -9.21
CA GLU A 209 -4.75 17.98 -10.63
C GLU A 209 -5.15 16.71 -11.36
N MET A 210 -4.78 15.54 -10.83
CA MET A 210 -5.19 14.25 -11.39
C MET A 210 -6.71 14.11 -11.46
N LEU A 211 -7.39 14.46 -10.36
CA LEU A 211 -8.85 14.32 -10.26
C LEU A 211 -9.61 15.25 -11.22
N ASN A 212 -9.12 16.46 -11.44
CA ASN A 212 -9.85 17.47 -12.22
C ASN A 212 -9.40 17.58 -13.68
N LYS A 213 -8.12 17.30 -13.97
CA LYS A 213 -7.55 17.48 -15.31
C LYS A 213 -7.20 16.16 -16.03
N ARG A 214 -7.02 15.07 -15.27
CA ARG A 214 -6.63 13.76 -15.80
C ARG A 214 -7.57 12.61 -15.36
N PRO A 215 -8.91 12.81 -15.26
CA PRO A 215 -9.84 11.79 -14.75
C PRO A 215 -9.86 10.52 -15.62
N ASP A 216 -9.65 10.64 -16.93
CA ASP A 216 -9.62 9.49 -17.85
C ASP A 216 -8.43 8.56 -17.57
N GLU A 217 -7.30 9.11 -17.11
CA GLU A 217 -6.15 8.32 -16.71
C GLU A 217 -6.41 7.59 -15.38
N LEU A 218 -7.11 8.22 -14.42
CA LEU A 218 -7.54 7.54 -13.20
C LEU A 218 -8.55 6.42 -13.51
N ALA A 219 -9.45 6.64 -14.45
CA ALA A 219 -10.38 5.59 -14.92
C ALA A 219 -9.62 4.43 -15.60
N ALA A 220 -8.60 4.73 -16.41
CA ALA A 220 -7.72 3.75 -17.03
C ALA A 220 -6.93 2.97 -15.96
N PHE A 221 -6.42 3.66 -14.94
CA PHE A 221 -5.76 3.04 -13.79
C PHE A 221 -6.67 2.01 -13.10
N VAL A 222 -7.92 2.38 -12.83
CA VAL A 222 -8.90 1.46 -12.21
C VAL A 222 -9.21 0.27 -13.13
N ARG A 223 -9.32 0.46 -14.46
CA ARG A 223 -9.51 -0.68 -15.38
C ARG A 223 -8.34 -1.66 -15.35
N ALA A 224 -7.11 -1.17 -15.28
CA ALA A 224 -5.93 -2.03 -15.11
C ALA A 224 -5.99 -2.85 -13.80
N LEU A 225 -6.44 -2.24 -12.70
CA LEU A 225 -6.64 -2.93 -11.42
C LEU A 225 -7.72 -4.00 -11.50
N ILE A 226 -8.83 -3.75 -12.19
CA ILE A 226 -9.91 -4.74 -12.38
C ILE A 226 -9.40 -5.96 -13.16
N LYS A 227 -8.58 -5.74 -14.21
CA LYS A 227 -7.92 -6.84 -14.94
C LYS A 227 -7.03 -7.65 -14.00
N ALA A 228 -6.23 -6.97 -13.16
CA ALA A 228 -5.35 -7.61 -12.19
C ALA A 228 -6.11 -8.42 -11.13
N GLU A 229 -7.22 -7.92 -10.62
CA GLU A 229 -8.07 -8.68 -9.67
C GLU A 229 -8.63 -9.96 -10.30
N ASN A 230 -9.06 -9.92 -11.56
CA ASN A 230 -9.52 -11.09 -12.29
C ASN A 230 -8.38 -12.11 -12.47
N PHE A 231 -7.17 -11.63 -12.77
CA PHE A 231 -5.97 -12.47 -12.86
C PHE A 231 -5.63 -13.12 -11.51
N ILE A 232 -5.66 -12.37 -10.41
CA ILE A 232 -5.42 -12.88 -9.06
C ILE A 232 -6.39 -14.02 -8.73
N LYS A 233 -7.67 -13.89 -9.07
CA LYS A 233 -8.71 -14.92 -8.85
C LYS A 233 -8.47 -16.17 -9.67
N SER A 234 -8.05 -16.01 -10.93
CA SER A 234 -7.84 -17.14 -11.87
C SER A 234 -6.47 -17.81 -11.71
N SER A 235 -5.46 -17.07 -11.27
CA SER A 235 -4.06 -17.48 -11.24
C SER A 235 -3.34 -17.02 -9.96
N PRO A 236 -3.83 -17.41 -8.75
CA PRO A 236 -3.32 -16.89 -7.48
C PRO A 236 -1.82 -17.20 -7.26
N ASP A 237 -1.33 -18.36 -7.69
CA ASP A 237 0.09 -18.70 -7.56
C ASP A 237 0.99 -17.80 -8.40
N ALA A 238 0.57 -17.45 -9.63
CA ALA A 238 1.31 -16.52 -10.48
C ALA A 238 1.31 -15.11 -9.88
N ALA A 239 0.18 -14.66 -9.36
CA ALA A 239 0.05 -13.37 -8.68
C ALA A 239 0.97 -13.29 -7.45
N MET A 240 1.01 -14.33 -6.62
CA MET A 240 1.90 -14.39 -5.46
C MET A 240 3.39 -14.40 -5.85
N LYS A 241 3.72 -15.05 -6.97
CA LYS A 241 5.08 -15.04 -7.52
C LYS A 241 5.47 -13.63 -8.00
N ALA A 242 4.56 -12.92 -8.66
CA ALA A 242 4.78 -11.52 -9.06
C ALA A 242 5.09 -10.63 -7.83
N LEU A 243 4.34 -10.80 -6.74
CA LEU A 243 4.59 -10.07 -5.49
C LEU A 243 5.95 -10.44 -4.87
N ALA A 244 6.31 -11.73 -4.82
CA ALA A 244 7.60 -12.16 -4.29
C ALA A 244 8.76 -11.50 -5.05
N ASN A 245 8.67 -11.44 -6.38
CA ASN A 245 9.66 -10.77 -7.22
C ASN A 245 9.72 -9.26 -6.93
N ALA A 246 8.57 -8.59 -6.81
CA ALA A 246 8.49 -7.15 -6.56
C ALA A 246 8.99 -6.72 -5.18
N THR A 247 8.99 -7.63 -4.19
CA THR A 247 9.50 -7.36 -2.85
C THR A 247 11.01 -7.54 -2.70
N GLU A 248 11.73 -7.87 -3.79
CA GLU A 248 13.20 -8.00 -3.81
C GLU A 248 13.72 -8.98 -2.73
N GLY A 249 12.96 -10.04 -2.43
CA GLY A 249 13.32 -11.05 -1.42
C GLY A 249 12.91 -10.72 0.02
N LEU A 250 12.25 -9.58 0.26
CA LEU A 250 11.72 -9.24 1.59
C LEU A 250 10.64 -10.24 2.03
N LEU A 251 9.80 -10.70 1.10
CA LEU A 251 8.76 -11.70 1.32
C LEU A 251 9.01 -12.91 0.42
N SER A 252 9.25 -14.08 1.03
CA SER A 252 9.28 -15.33 0.27
C SER A 252 7.88 -15.74 -0.17
N ILE A 253 7.79 -16.59 -1.19
CA ILE A 253 6.50 -17.06 -1.71
C ILE A 253 5.72 -17.84 -0.63
N GLU A 254 6.40 -18.56 0.27
CA GLU A 254 5.79 -19.29 1.38
C GLU A 254 5.15 -18.33 2.38
N ILE A 255 5.84 -17.23 2.70
CA ILE A 255 5.31 -16.16 3.58
C ILE A 255 4.09 -15.51 2.94
N ILE A 256 4.14 -15.22 1.63
CA ILE A 256 3.03 -14.62 0.90
C ILE A 256 1.82 -15.57 0.89
N LYS A 257 2.02 -16.86 0.60
CA LYS A 257 0.96 -17.88 0.63
C LYS A 257 0.30 -17.99 2.00
N LYS A 258 1.10 -18.03 3.08
CA LYS A 258 0.59 -18.05 4.45
C LYS A 258 -0.27 -16.82 4.74
N LYS A 259 0.22 -15.62 4.40
CA LYS A 259 -0.51 -14.36 4.59
C LYS A 259 -1.77 -14.25 3.74
N PHE A 260 -1.74 -14.74 2.50
CA PHE A 260 -2.89 -14.72 1.60
C PHE A 260 -4.02 -15.62 2.11
N ALA A 261 -3.69 -16.74 2.74
CA ALA A 261 -4.67 -17.64 3.36
C ALA A 261 -5.27 -17.08 4.66
N GLU A 262 -4.61 -16.12 5.31
CA GLU A 262 -5.06 -15.49 6.57
C GLU A 262 -5.83 -14.16 6.33
N ALA A 263 -5.79 -13.61 5.11
CA ALA A 263 -6.38 -12.32 4.76
C ALA A 263 -7.85 -12.42 4.35
#